data_cf9953993fb7006e91491864b6ed2696
#
_entry.id   cf9953993fb7006e91491864b6ed2696
#
_cell.length_a   1.000
_cell.length_b   1.000
_cell.length_c   1.000
_cell.angle_alpha   90.00
_cell.angle_beta   90.00
_cell.angle_gamma   90.00
#
_symmetry.space_group_name_H-M   'P 1'
#
loop_
_entity.id
_entity.type
_entity.pdbx_description
1 polymer ?
#
loop_
_entity_poly.entity_id
_entity_poly.type
_entity_poly.pdbx_seq_one_letter_code
_entity_poly.pdbx_strand_id
1 'polypeptide(L)'
;EHDRVSVWANRLSVERDLSLEIQLRSAEENIAYDRLISALSFLENTGGMIQNRIGEYYLPRTRQAYNIDVKVFKDGDRNGQAVFNNITRNGTPIAGGSRFLFVTDANGHSSYAGIFMFYNAQEGITRMILTIEPNSNREDRGYYSILGRFSKPGDINIPSQYSYAKYKEDRLISYKGTYPYPTSYDYESRGYLKNSSHDVGRERGYVHFMNLVSEDEVIVISRQKRSSLVYFTSFSYLCLALSFILN
;
A
#
# COMPACT_ATOMS: atom_id res chain seq x y z
N GLU A 1 -9.22 -3.82 22.23
CA GLU A 1 -8.47 -2.82 21.47
C GLU A 1 -7.19 -3.41 20.88
N HIS A 2 -6.48 -4.20 21.65
CA HIS A 2 -5.24 -4.85 21.21
C HIS A 2 -5.46 -5.68 19.93
N ASP A 3 -6.50 -6.49 19.88
CA ASP A 3 -6.80 -7.35 18.73
C ASP A 3 -7.08 -6.55 17.45
N ARG A 4 -7.77 -5.40 17.57
CA ARG A 4 -8.01 -4.52 16.41
C ARG A 4 -6.74 -3.90 15.87
N VAL A 5 -5.86 -3.47 16.77
CA VAL A 5 -4.57 -2.86 16.41
C VAL A 5 -3.66 -3.90 15.77
N SER A 6 -3.65 -5.11 16.27
CA SER A 6 -2.91 -6.23 15.68
C SER A 6 -3.40 -6.56 14.26
N VAL A 7 -4.72 -6.56 14.04
CA VAL A 7 -5.30 -6.73 12.69
C VAL A 7 -4.88 -5.60 11.76
N TRP A 8 -4.86 -4.35 12.22
CA TRP A 8 -4.38 -3.23 11.41
C TRP A 8 -2.89 -3.32 11.11
N ALA A 9 -2.07 -3.70 12.09
CA ALA A 9 -0.64 -3.89 11.88
C ALA A 9 -0.37 -4.98 10.84
N ASN A 10 -1.05 -6.12 10.96
CA ASN A 10 -0.93 -7.20 9.97
C ASN A 10 -1.40 -6.76 8.57
N ARG A 11 -2.41 -5.89 8.47
CA ARG A 11 -2.85 -5.34 7.17
C ARG A 11 -1.87 -4.32 6.62
N LEU A 12 -1.24 -3.50 7.47
CA LEU A 12 -0.21 -2.55 7.05
C LEU A 12 1.08 -3.26 6.62
N SER A 13 1.35 -4.45 7.15
CA SER A 13 2.47 -5.28 6.73
C SER A 13 2.27 -5.90 5.36
N VAL A 14 1.02 -6.24 5.03
CA VAL A 14 0.66 -6.76 3.70
C VAL A 14 0.53 -5.58 2.74
N GLU A 15 1.61 -5.23 2.08
CA GLU A 15 1.63 -4.17 1.04
C GLU A 15 0.85 -4.56 -0.23
N ARG A 16 0.40 -5.82 -0.31
CA ARG A 16 -0.31 -6.37 -1.47
C ARG A 16 -1.79 -6.05 -1.42
N ASP A 17 -2.30 -5.41 -2.47
CA ASP A 17 -3.73 -5.19 -2.67
C ASP A 17 -4.36 -6.40 -3.38
N LEU A 18 -4.93 -7.31 -2.60
CA LEU A 18 -5.59 -8.51 -3.12
C LEU A 18 -6.73 -8.19 -4.09
N SER A 19 -7.44 -7.07 -3.89
CA SER A 19 -8.51 -6.65 -4.81
C SER A 19 -7.94 -6.25 -6.17
N LEU A 20 -6.83 -5.52 -6.16
CA LEU A 20 -6.09 -5.18 -7.37
C LEU A 20 -5.52 -6.44 -8.04
N GLU A 21 -4.92 -7.35 -7.28
CA GLU A 21 -4.36 -8.59 -7.83
C GLU A 21 -5.40 -9.44 -8.55
N ILE A 22 -6.62 -9.54 -8.00
CA ILE A 22 -7.74 -10.23 -8.67
C ILE A 22 -8.11 -9.54 -10.00
N GLN A 23 -8.14 -8.19 -10.01
CA GLN A 23 -8.42 -7.43 -11.22
C GLN A 23 -7.31 -7.60 -12.27
N LEU A 24 -6.03 -7.54 -11.86
CA LEU A 24 -4.88 -7.74 -12.73
C LEU A 24 -4.91 -9.13 -13.36
N ARG A 25 -5.18 -10.15 -12.57
CA ARG A 25 -5.27 -11.52 -13.06
C ARG A 25 -6.43 -11.70 -14.06
N SER A 26 -7.58 -11.08 -13.80
CA SER A 26 -8.72 -11.11 -14.73
C SER A 26 -8.45 -10.37 -16.04
N ALA A 27 -7.65 -9.31 -16.01
CA ALA A 27 -7.29 -8.52 -17.19
C ALA A 27 -6.12 -9.10 -17.98
N GLU A 28 -5.31 -9.96 -17.38
CA GLU A 28 -4.02 -10.45 -17.90
C GLU A 28 -4.13 -11.07 -19.30
N GLU A 29 -5.03 -12.03 -19.48
CA GLU A 29 -5.20 -12.69 -20.77
C GLU A 29 -5.79 -11.74 -21.81
N ASN A 30 -6.75 -10.91 -21.42
CA ASN A 30 -7.36 -9.95 -22.32
C ASN A 30 -6.34 -8.94 -22.84
N ILE A 31 -5.42 -8.48 -22.00
CA ILE A 31 -4.30 -7.60 -22.42
C ILE A 31 -3.35 -8.34 -23.33
N ALA A 32 -2.99 -9.59 -23.00
CA ALA A 32 -2.03 -10.39 -23.77
C ALA A 32 -2.51 -10.71 -25.18
N TYR A 33 -3.83 -10.88 -25.38
CA TYR A 33 -4.43 -11.24 -26.66
C TYR A 33 -5.11 -10.08 -27.38
N ASP A 34 -4.99 -8.85 -26.85
CA ASP A 34 -5.54 -7.67 -27.53
C ASP A 34 -4.74 -7.34 -28.80
N ARG A 35 -5.42 -7.48 -29.95
CA ARG A 35 -4.81 -7.24 -31.25
C ARG A 35 -4.35 -5.80 -31.47
N LEU A 36 -5.07 -4.83 -30.87
CA LEU A 36 -4.69 -3.42 -30.99
C LEU A 36 -3.46 -3.11 -30.13
N ILE A 37 -3.39 -3.63 -28.91
CA ILE A 37 -2.20 -3.50 -28.05
C ILE A 37 -1.00 -4.15 -28.75
N SER A 38 -1.18 -5.35 -29.29
CA SER A 38 -0.14 -6.03 -30.07
C SER A 38 0.32 -5.20 -31.25
N ALA A 39 -0.58 -4.66 -32.06
CA ALA A 39 -0.22 -3.84 -33.21
C ALA A 39 0.49 -2.53 -32.79
N LEU A 40 -0.01 -1.85 -31.75
CA LEU A 40 0.59 -0.63 -31.23
C LEU A 40 1.98 -0.86 -30.64
N SER A 41 2.26 -2.05 -30.08
CA SER A 41 3.55 -2.36 -29.45
C SER A 41 4.72 -2.37 -30.44
N PHE A 42 4.48 -2.46 -31.73
CA PHE A 42 5.51 -2.41 -32.78
C PHE A 42 5.75 -0.99 -33.31
N LEU A 43 4.86 -0.05 -33.01
CA LEU A 43 4.98 1.36 -33.42
C LEU A 43 5.72 2.18 -32.37
N GLU A 44 6.37 3.26 -32.82
CA GLU A 44 7.09 4.16 -31.92
C GLU A 44 6.14 5.12 -31.18
N ASN A 45 6.48 5.48 -29.95
CA ASN A 45 5.75 6.46 -29.14
C ASN A 45 4.27 6.11 -28.84
N THR A 46 3.91 4.84 -28.85
CA THR A 46 2.52 4.39 -28.63
C THR A 46 2.20 4.01 -27.18
N GLY A 47 3.18 4.10 -26.27
CA GLY A 47 2.99 3.72 -24.86
C GLY A 47 1.77 4.40 -24.22
N GLY A 48 1.57 5.70 -24.45
CA GLY A 48 0.40 6.43 -23.94
C GLY A 48 -0.94 5.95 -24.51
N MET A 49 -0.98 5.53 -25.77
CA MET A 49 -2.20 4.97 -26.39
C MET A 49 -2.55 3.60 -25.78
N ILE A 50 -1.53 2.76 -25.57
CA ILE A 50 -1.69 1.47 -24.93
C ILE A 50 -2.12 1.65 -23.46
N GLN A 51 -1.49 2.57 -22.73
CA GLN A 51 -1.83 2.94 -21.36
C GLN A 51 -3.30 3.36 -21.23
N ASN A 52 -3.77 4.26 -22.10
CA ASN A 52 -5.17 4.68 -22.12
C ASN A 52 -6.10 3.51 -22.35
N ARG A 53 -5.80 2.67 -23.35
CA ARG A 53 -6.61 1.49 -23.65
C ARG A 53 -6.68 0.52 -22.46
N ILE A 54 -5.55 0.22 -21.83
CA ILE A 54 -5.52 -0.66 -20.66
C ILE A 54 -6.32 -0.03 -19.52
N GLY A 55 -6.13 1.26 -19.24
CA GLY A 55 -6.81 1.96 -18.16
C GLY A 55 -8.32 2.10 -18.36
N GLU A 56 -8.80 2.22 -19.60
CA GLU A 56 -10.22 2.41 -19.89
C GLU A 56 -10.98 1.08 -20.01
N TYR A 57 -10.39 0.10 -20.69
CA TYR A 57 -11.11 -1.14 -21.01
C TYR A 57 -10.85 -2.28 -20.04
N TYR A 58 -9.61 -2.40 -19.51
CA TYR A 58 -9.24 -3.55 -18.69
C TYR A 58 -9.12 -3.22 -17.21
N LEU A 59 -8.69 -1.99 -16.87
CA LEU A 59 -8.45 -1.57 -15.50
C LEU A 59 -9.14 -0.24 -15.13
N PRO A 60 -10.46 -0.05 -15.43
CA PRO A 60 -11.12 1.24 -15.23
C PRO A 60 -11.19 1.67 -13.76
N ARG A 61 -11.30 0.72 -12.84
CA ARG A 61 -11.34 0.99 -11.39
C ARG A 61 -9.94 1.27 -10.82
N THR A 62 -8.92 0.65 -11.36
CA THR A 62 -7.53 0.80 -10.93
C THR A 62 -7.04 2.23 -11.16
N ARG A 63 -7.40 2.85 -12.28
CA ARG A 63 -6.98 4.21 -12.65
C ARG A 63 -7.36 5.29 -11.63
N GLN A 64 -8.33 5.03 -10.76
CA GLN A 64 -8.73 6.00 -9.73
C GLN A 64 -7.77 6.03 -8.53
N ALA A 65 -7.15 4.91 -8.20
CA ALA A 65 -6.29 4.75 -7.03
C ALA A 65 -4.81 4.57 -7.37
N TYR A 66 -4.51 4.16 -8.61
CA TYR A 66 -3.18 3.81 -9.08
C TYR A 66 -2.82 4.58 -10.35
N ASN A 67 -1.54 4.90 -10.47
CA ASN A 67 -0.95 5.35 -11.72
C ASN A 67 -0.58 4.12 -12.56
N ILE A 68 -0.97 4.14 -13.83
CA ILE A 68 -0.66 3.09 -14.79
C ILE A 68 0.35 3.67 -15.76
N ASP A 69 1.52 3.05 -15.91
CA ASP A 69 2.55 3.43 -16.88
C ASP A 69 2.87 2.25 -17.80
N VAL A 70 3.08 2.53 -19.09
CA VAL A 70 3.38 1.53 -20.11
C VAL A 70 4.65 1.91 -20.83
N LYS A 71 5.62 1.01 -20.80
CA LYS A 71 6.86 1.11 -21.58
C LYS A 71 6.99 -0.06 -22.53
N VAL A 72 7.35 0.24 -23.75
CA VAL A 72 7.51 -0.75 -24.81
C VAL A 72 8.97 -0.74 -25.28
N PHE A 73 9.57 -1.91 -25.37
CA PHE A 73 10.98 -2.10 -25.72
C PHE A 73 11.10 -3.11 -26.86
N LYS A 74 11.87 -2.78 -27.88
CA LYS A 74 12.24 -3.74 -28.94
C LYS A 74 13.26 -4.73 -28.41
N ASP A 75 13.31 -5.91 -29.00
CA ASP A 75 14.34 -6.90 -28.64
C ASP A 75 15.74 -6.34 -28.93
N GLY A 76 16.67 -6.55 -27.97
CA GLY A 76 18.02 -5.97 -28.03
C GLY A 76 18.17 -4.59 -27.39
N ASP A 77 17.10 -3.94 -26.93
CA ASP A 77 17.20 -2.70 -26.15
C ASP A 77 17.81 -2.98 -24.75
N ARG A 78 19.02 -2.44 -24.53
CA ARG A 78 19.75 -2.61 -23.28
C ARG A 78 19.00 -2.06 -22.05
N ASN A 79 18.32 -0.93 -22.22
CA ASN A 79 17.56 -0.31 -21.14
C ASN A 79 16.34 -1.19 -20.80
N GLY A 80 15.61 -1.64 -21.81
CA GLY A 80 14.49 -2.56 -21.62
C GLY A 80 14.91 -3.87 -20.97
N GLN A 81 16.07 -4.42 -21.36
CA GLN A 81 16.60 -5.63 -20.76
C GLN A 81 17.00 -5.43 -19.29
N ALA A 82 17.58 -4.28 -18.94
CA ALA A 82 17.94 -3.96 -17.56
C ALA A 82 16.69 -3.87 -16.67
N VAL A 83 15.65 -3.16 -17.14
CA VAL A 83 14.37 -3.04 -16.42
C VAL A 83 13.69 -4.40 -16.26
N PHE A 84 13.65 -5.20 -17.33
CA PHE A 84 13.10 -6.55 -17.30
C PHE A 84 13.82 -7.43 -16.27
N ASN A 85 15.15 -7.44 -16.30
CA ASN A 85 15.96 -8.24 -15.38
C ASN A 85 15.75 -7.81 -13.93
N ASN A 86 15.65 -6.49 -13.66
CA ASN A 86 15.39 -5.97 -12.33
C ASN A 86 14.02 -6.41 -11.79
N ILE A 87 12.97 -6.27 -12.61
CA ILE A 87 11.62 -6.70 -12.25
C ILE A 87 11.56 -8.21 -12.00
N THR A 88 12.17 -9.01 -12.88
CA THR A 88 12.15 -10.48 -12.77
C THR A 88 12.95 -10.97 -11.55
N ARG A 89 14.04 -10.27 -11.20
CA ARG A 89 14.88 -10.64 -10.06
C ARG A 89 14.25 -10.30 -8.72
N ASN A 90 13.60 -9.14 -8.62
CA ASN A 90 13.09 -8.60 -7.37
C ASN A 90 11.56 -8.80 -7.21
N GLY A 91 10.88 -9.22 -8.27
CA GLY A 91 9.43 -9.39 -8.27
C GLY A 91 8.99 -10.77 -7.80
N THR A 92 7.90 -10.80 -7.05
CA THR A 92 7.21 -12.03 -6.66
C THR A 92 5.92 -12.17 -7.48
N PRO A 93 5.68 -13.26 -8.21
CA PRO A 93 4.43 -13.45 -8.95
C PRO A 93 3.20 -13.28 -8.05
N ILE A 94 2.18 -12.57 -8.52
CA ILE A 94 0.94 -12.40 -7.75
C ILE A 94 0.17 -13.71 -7.61
N ALA A 95 0.34 -14.61 -8.58
CA ALA A 95 -0.18 -15.97 -8.55
C ALA A 95 0.71 -16.88 -9.41
N GLY A 96 0.60 -18.20 -9.23
CA GLY A 96 1.32 -19.17 -10.06
C GLY A 96 1.02 -18.98 -11.55
N GLY A 97 2.06 -18.75 -12.35
CA GLY A 97 1.95 -18.54 -13.80
C GLY A 97 1.45 -17.17 -14.25
N SER A 98 1.25 -16.22 -13.33
CA SER A 98 0.85 -14.87 -13.69
C SER A 98 1.99 -14.09 -14.36
N ARG A 99 1.64 -13.22 -15.32
CA ARG A 99 2.54 -12.24 -15.94
C ARG A 99 2.76 -11.02 -15.07
N PHE A 100 1.96 -10.86 -14.02
CA PHE A 100 2.11 -9.78 -13.05
C PHE A 100 2.95 -10.21 -11.86
N LEU A 101 3.88 -9.34 -11.47
CA LEU A 101 4.75 -9.49 -10.32
C LEU A 101 4.51 -8.32 -9.36
N PHE A 102 4.53 -8.61 -8.09
CA PHE A 102 4.64 -7.60 -7.03
C PHE A 102 6.11 -7.30 -6.81
N VAL A 103 6.49 -6.03 -6.90
CA VAL A 103 7.88 -5.57 -6.84
C VAL A 103 7.99 -4.54 -5.74
N THR A 104 8.96 -4.71 -4.86
CA THR A 104 9.33 -3.70 -3.86
C THR A 104 10.71 -3.16 -4.20
N ASP A 105 10.84 -1.83 -4.28
CA ASP A 105 12.12 -1.18 -4.53
C ASP A 105 12.99 -1.12 -3.26
N ALA A 106 14.24 -0.67 -3.42
CA ALA A 106 15.18 -0.52 -2.30
C ALA A 106 14.74 0.53 -1.26
N ASN A 107 13.81 1.42 -1.62
CA ASN A 107 13.26 2.44 -0.74
C ASN A 107 11.96 1.98 -0.04
N GLY A 108 11.53 0.74 -0.27
CA GLY A 108 10.31 0.19 0.30
C GLY A 108 9.03 0.61 -0.43
N HIS A 109 9.11 1.21 -1.63
CA HIS A 109 7.93 1.47 -2.43
C HIS A 109 7.53 0.21 -3.18
N SER A 110 6.26 -0.12 -3.09
CA SER A 110 5.70 -1.32 -3.71
C SER A 110 4.90 -0.94 -4.94
N SER A 111 5.08 -1.73 -5.99
CA SER A 111 4.40 -1.60 -7.27
C SER A 111 4.05 -2.96 -7.85
N TYR A 112 3.16 -2.98 -8.83
CA TYR A 112 2.91 -4.17 -9.64
C TYR A 112 3.48 -3.98 -11.03
N ALA A 113 4.15 -4.98 -11.56
CA ALA A 113 4.71 -4.97 -12.90
C ALA A 113 4.16 -6.14 -13.72
N GLY A 114 3.50 -5.84 -14.82
CA GLY A 114 3.05 -6.84 -15.81
C GLY A 114 4.03 -6.92 -16.97
N ILE A 115 4.41 -8.13 -17.36
CA ILE A 115 5.33 -8.37 -18.46
C ILE A 115 4.62 -9.10 -19.59
N PHE A 116 4.55 -8.45 -20.76
CA PHE A 116 3.91 -9.00 -21.96
C PHE A 116 4.90 -9.02 -23.10
N MET A 117 4.84 -10.07 -23.92
CA MET A 117 5.66 -10.21 -25.12
C MET A 117 4.75 -10.38 -26.32
N PHE A 118 5.04 -9.60 -27.35
CA PHE A 118 4.35 -9.67 -28.64
C PHE A 118 5.33 -10.07 -29.73
N TYR A 119 4.88 -10.89 -30.65
CA TYR A 119 5.68 -11.37 -31.75
C TYR A 119 5.09 -10.92 -33.10
N ASN A 120 5.94 -10.43 -33.97
CA ASN A 120 5.62 -10.12 -35.35
C ASN A 120 6.68 -10.75 -36.23
N ALA A 121 6.27 -11.42 -37.31
CA ALA A 121 7.20 -12.14 -38.22
C ALA A 121 8.19 -11.20 -38.93
N GLN A 122 7.86 -9.93 -39.12
CA GLN A 122 8.70 -8.94 -39.80
C GLN A 122 9.56 -8.11 -38.83
N GLU A 123 9.02 -7.79 -37.62
CA GLU A 123 9.65 -6.89 -36.67
C GLU A 123 10.26 -7.59 -35.44
N GLY A 124 10.06 -8.91 -35.34
CA GLY A 124 10.61 -9.70 -34.24
C GLY A 124 9.77 -9.66 -32.96
N ILE A 125 10.44 -9.57 -31.80
CA ILE A 125 9.80 -9.56 -30.47
C ILE A 125 9.82 -8.17 -29.89
N THR A 126 8.69 -7.77 -29.33
CA THR A 126 8.55 -6.55 -28.54
C THR A 126 8.12 -6.92 -27.12
N ARG A 127 8.74 -6.30 -26.13
CA ARG A 127 8.41 -6.46 -24.70
C ARG A 127 7.69 -5.23 -24.20
N MET A 128 6.54 -5.42 -23.60
CA MET A 128 5.78 -4.37 -22.92
C MET A 128 5.86 -4.61 -21.43
N ILE A 129 6.22 -3.57 -20.71
CA ILE A 129 6.20 -3.53 -19.23
C ILE A 129 5.10 -2.57 -18.83
N LEU A 130 4.14 -3.10 -18.09
CA LEU A 130 3.02 -2.37 -17.52
C LEU A 130 3.29 -2.19 -16.02
N THR A 131 3.55 -0.96 -15.57
CA THR A 131 3.79 -0.65 -14.16
C THR A 131 2.55 -0.01 -13.53
N ILE A 132 2.18 -0.46 -12.35
CA ILE A 132 1.01 0.02 -11.61
C ILE A 132 1.48 0.41 -10.21
N GLU A 133 1.44 1.69 -9.92
CA GLU A 133 1.93 2.28 -8.67
C GLU A 133 0.81 3.00 -7.93
N PRO A 134 0.76 2.95 -6.59
CA PRO A 134 -0.18 3.75 -5.82
C PRO A 134 -0.03 5.24 -6.16
N ASN A 135 -1.14 5.94 -6.31
CA ASN A 135 -1.13 7.35 -6.65
C ASN A 135 -0.72 8.21 -5.44
N SER A 136 0.59 8.45 -5.28
CA SER A 136 1.17 9.20 -4.15
C SER A 136 0.82 10.69 -4.14
N ASN A 137 0.39 11.26 -5.27
CA ASN A 137 0.06 12.68 -5.40
C ASN A 137 -1.35 13.08 -4.93
N ARG A 138 -2.13 12.16 -4.39
CA ARG A 138 -3.35 12.52 -3.69
C ARG A 138 -3.03 12.68 -2.20
N GLU A 139 -2.32 13.76 -1.86
CA GLU A 139 -2.47 14.37 -0.56
C GLU A 139 -3.96 14.45 -0.24
N ASP A 140 -4.32 13.94 0.93
CA ASP A 140 -5.65 14.02 1.53
C ASP A 140 -6.23 15.44 1.40
N ARG A 141 -6.85 15.73 0.29
CA ARG A 141 -7.80 16.84 0.28
C ARG A 141 -9.02 16.32 1.00
N GLY A 142 -9.22 16.82 2.22
CA GLY A 142 -10.23 16.42 3.20
C GLY A 142 -11.69 16.37 2.75
N TYR A 143 -11.93 16.31 1.44
CA TYR A 143 -13.26 16.21 0.83
C TYR A 143 -13.83 14.78 0.84
N TYR A 144 -12.96 13.76 0.90
CA TYR A 144 -13.41 12.36 0.88
C TYR A 144 -13.72 11.77 2.25
N SER A 145 -13.27 12.42 3.34
CA SER A 145 -13.59 11.98 4.70
C SER A 145 -15.04 12.27 5.09
N ILE A 146 -15.70 13.22 4.42
CA ILE A 146 -17.08 13.63 4.71
C ILE A 146 -18.09 12.66 4.10
N LEU A 147 -17.75 11.99 3.00
CA LEU A 147 -18.68 11.07 2.31
C LEU A 147 -18.59 9.60 2.76
N GLY A 148 -17.80 9.26 3.75
CA GLY A 148 -17.84 8.05 4.62
C GLY A 148 -18.18 6.67 4.01
N ARG A 149 -18.31 6.52 2.70
CA ARG A 149 -18.88 5.31 2.07
C ARG A 149 -18.04 4.65 0.96
N PHE A 150 -16.87 5.21 0.63
CA PHE A 150 -15.99 4.59 -0.35
C PHE A 150 -14.58 4.51 0.21
N SER A 151 -14.35 3.50 1.06
CA SER A 151 -12.99 3.03 1.36
C SER A 151 -12.36 2.60 0.04
N LYS A 152 -11.22 3.19 -0.32
CA LYS A 152 -10.43 2.71 -1.46
C LYS A 152 -10.12 1.23 -1.23
N PRO A 153 -10.18 0.38 -2.26
CA PRO A 153 -9.63 -0.97 -2.17
C PRO A 153 -8.17 -0.86 -1.73
N GLY A 154 -7.81 -1.51 -0.63
CA GLY A 154 -6.46 -1.42 -0.04
C GLY A 154 -6.28 -0.33 1.03
N ASP A 155 -7.19 0.63 1.19
CA ASP A 155 -7.10 1.63 2.26
C ASP A 155 -7.52 0.99 3.59
N ILE A 156 -6.56 0.83 4.48
CA ILE A 156 -6.84 0.39 5.85
C ILE A 156 -7.51 1.56 6.54
N ASN A 157 -8.80 1.44 6.79
CA ASN A 157 -9.57 2.46 7.50
C ASN A 157 -9.17 2.48 8.98
N ILE A 158 -8.02 3.10 9.24
CA ILE A 158 -7.57 3.40 10.61
C ILE A 158 -8.27 4.69 11.02
N PRO A 159 -9.05 4.68 12.11
CA PRO A 159 -9.73 5.89 12.58
C PRO A 159 -8.75 7.04 12.79
N SER A 160 -9.17 8.28 12.49
CA SER A 160 -8.33 9.48 12.51
C SER A 160 -7.65 9.77 13.87
N GLN A 161 -8.13 9.15 14.94
CA GLN A 161 -7.53 9.23 16.28
C GLN A 161 -6.25 8.39 16.43
N TYR A 162 -5.90 7.59 15.43
CA TYR A 162 -4.68 6.79 15.40
C TYR A 162 -3.70 7.34 14.37
N SER A 163 -2.45 7.22 14.69
CA SER A 163 -1.32 7.44 13.78
C SER A 163 -0.59 6.13 13.61
N TYR A 164 0.07 5.90 12.49
CA TYR A 164 0.93 4.74 12.32
C TYR A 164 2.22 5.09 11.64
N ALA A 165 3.25 4.28 11.89
CA ALA A 165 4.54 4.32 11.22
C ALA A 165 5.03 2.90 10.93
N LYS A 166 5.71 2.76 9.82
CA LYS A 166 6.40 1.54 9.39
C LYS A 166 7.90 1.82 9.42
N TYR A 167 8.63 0.99 10.14
CA TYR A 167 10.08 1.03 10.23
C TYR A 167 10.66 -0.23 9.62
N LYS A 168 11.75 -0.08 8.91
CA LYS A 168 12.56 -1.20 8.40
C LYS A 168 14.03 -0.90 8.71
N GLU A 169 14.74 -1.86 9.30
CA GLU A 169 16.11 -1.66 9.76
C GLU A 169 16.24 -0.37 10.60
N ASP A 170 15.34 -0.17 11.56
CA ASP A 170 15.22 1.02 12.42
C ASP A 170 15.00 2.36 11.72
N ARG A 171 14.81 2.37 10.40
CA ARG A 171 14.53 3.59 9.62
C ARG A 171 13.06 3.72 9.30
N LEU A 172 12.54 4.94 9.44
CA LEU A 172 11.16 5.27 9.09
C LEU A 172 10.96 5.19 7.57
N ILE A 173 10.13 4.26 7.13
CA ILE A 173 9.80 4.07 5.71
C ILE A 173 8.54 4.87 5.34
N SER A 174 7.51 4.77 6.16
CA SER A 174 6.25 5.50 5.93
C SER A 174 5.55 5.82 7.24
N TYR A 175 4.78 6.90 7.26
CA TYR A 175 3.94 7.24 8.41
C TYR A 175 2.68 7.98 7.95
N LYS A 176 1.63 7.91 8.80
CA LYS A 176 0.38 8.66 8.62
C LYS A 176 -0.18 9.04 9.98
N GLY A 177 -0.77 10.23 10.05
CA GLY A 177 -1.45 10.75 11.25
C GLY A 177 -0.71 11.92 11.90
N THR A 178 -1.10 12.26 13.13
CA THR A 178 -0.67 13.48 13.84
C THR A 178 0.53 13.28 14.76
N TYR A 179 0.90 12.04 15.06
CA TYR A 179 2.06 11.77 15.92
C TYR A 179 3.36 11.99 15.17
N PRO A 180 4.31 12.79 15.69
CA PRO A 180 5.62 13.02 15.07
C PRO A 180 6.54 11.83 15.32
N TYR A 181 6.59 10.91 14.38
CA TYR A 181 7.47 9.76 14.45
C TYR A 181 8.93 10.14 14.19
N PRO A 182 9.89 9.64 14.97
CA PRO A 182 11.31 9.85 14.71
C PRO A 182 11.73 9.13 13.41
N THR A 183 12.72 9.68 12.70
CA THR A 183 13.21 9.09 11.44
C THR A 183 14.00 7.79 11.65
N SER A 184 14.52 7.59 12.85
CA SER A 184 15.17 6.35 13.28
C SER A 184 14.72 6.00 14.69
N TYR A 185 14.44 4.74 14.93
CA TYR A 185 13.97 4.28 16.23
C TYR A 185 14.46 2.86 16.52
N ASP A 186 15.41 2.75 17.42
CA ASP A 186 15.90 1.47 17.90
C ASP A 186 14.98 0.95 19.03
N TYR A 187 14.17 -0.04 18.71
CA TYR A 187 13.20 -0.65 19.63
C TYR A 187 13.87 -1.55 20.65
N GLU A 188 14.90 -2.26 20.26
CA GLU A 188 15.60 -3.22 21.12
C GLU A 188 16.39 -2.53 22.23
N SER A 189 17.10 -1.45 21.92
CA SER A 189 17.87 -0.67 22.93
C SER A 189 16.94 -0.01 23.95
N ARG A 190 15.69 0.28 23.57
CA ARG A 190 14.65 0.81 24.47
C ARG A 190 13.89 -0.26 25.26
N GLY A 191 14.22 -1.52 25.04
CA GLY A 191 13.63 -2.65 25.77
C GLY A 191 12.33 -3.17 25.20
N TYR A 192 11.91 -2.72 24.03
CA TYR A 192 10.71 -3.20 23.36
C TYR A 192 11.01 -4.40 22.44
N LEU A 193 10.03 -5.26 22.23
CA LEU A 193 10.06 -6.40 21.30
C LEU A 193 11.15 -7.46 21.56
N LYS A 194 11.79 -7.44 22.73
CA LYS A 194 12.87 -8.38 23.06
C LYS A 194 12.45 -9.85 23.11
N ASN A 195 11.23 -10.13 23.55
CA ASN A 195 10.73 -11.49 23.81
C ASN A 195 9.35 -11.75 23.21
N SER A 196 8.79 -10.83 22.45
CA SER A 196 7.48 -10.99 21.84
C SER A 196 7.39 -10.22 20.52
N SER A 197 6.57 -10.71 19.59
CA SER A 197 6.25 -10.03 18.36
C SER A 197 5.36 -8.79 18.54
N HIS A 198 4.86 -8.54 19.77
CA HIS A 198 3.97 -7.43 20.10
C HIS A 198 4.39 -6.79 21.40
N ASP A 199 4.39 -5.46 21.45
CA ASP A 199 4.67 -4.70 22.66
C ASP A 199 3.84 -3.42 22.74
N VAL A 200 3.73 -2.83 23.94
CA VAL A 200 2.95 -1.61 24.19
C VAL A 200 3.78 -0.61 24.95
N GLY A 201 4.17 0.48 24.28
CA GLY A 201 4.87 1.61 24.85
C GLY A 201 3.94 2.74 25.25
N ARG A 202 4.38 3.58 26.20
CA ARG A 202 3.67 4.80 26.61
C ARG A 202 4.65 5.95 26.67
N GLU A 203 4.51 6.88 25.75
CA GLU A 203 5.41 8.02 25.66
C GLU A 203 4.65 9.29 25.28
N ARG A 204 4.98 10.43 25.87
CA ARG A 204 4.46 11.77 25.54
C ARG A 204 2.94 11.89 25.43
N GLY A 205 2.21 11.16 26.28
CA GLY A 205 0.73 11.19 26.24
C GLY A 205 0.09 10.32 25.16
N TYR A 206 0.87 9.49 24.50
CA TYR A 206 0.41 8.48 23.54
C TYR A 206 0.62 7.07 24.07
N VAL A 207 -0.19 6.16 23.56
CA VAL A 207 0.00 4.71 23.69
C VAL A 207 0.42 4.20 22.32
N HIS A 208 1.55 3.52 22.29
CA HIS A 208 2.15 2.96 21.09
C HIS A 208 2.00 1.44 21.13
N PHE A 209 1.39 0.89 20.11
CA PHE A 209 1.30 -0.55 19.89
C PHE A 209 2.34 -0.90 18.82
N MET A 210 3.33 -1.67 19.20
CA MET A 210 4.42 -2.09 18.34
C MET A 210 4.20 -3.54 17.93
N ASN A 211 4.33 -3.84 16.65
CA ASN A 211 4.21 -5.18 16.10
C ASN A 211 5.41 -5.45 15.20
N LEU A 212 6.15 -6.51 15.53
CA LEU A 212 7.22 -7.05 14.70
C LEU A 212 6.57 -7.91 13.61
N VAL A 213 6.76 -7.52 12.38
CA VAL A 213 6.18 -8.18 11.20
C VAL A 213 7.16 -9.16 10.58
N SER A 214 8.42 -8.75 10.50
CA SER A 214 9.56 -9.57 10.09
C SER A 214 10.76 -9.23 10.97
N GLU A 215 11.88 -9.93 10.81
CA GLU A 215 13.09 -9.68 11.60
C GLU A 215 13.53 -8.22 11.59
N ASP A 216 13.31 -7.51 10.46
CA ASP A 216 13.77 -6.13 10.25
C ASP A 216 12.63 -5.11 10.15
N GLU A 217 11.36 -5.52 10.29
CA GLU A 217 10.22 -4.64 10.04
C GLU A 217 9.28 -4.54 11.24
N VAL A 218 9.11 -3.29 11.71
CA VAL A 218 8.24 -2.95 12.84
C VAL A 218 7.16 -1.97 12.42
N ILE A 219 5.92 -2.28 12.76
CA ILE A 219 4.79 -1.37 12.60
C ILE A 219 4.38 -0.83 13.96
N VAL A 220 4.34 0.49 14.06
CA VAL A 220 3.91 1.20 15.28
C VAL A 220 2.58 1.89 15.01
N ILE A 221 1.58 1.56 15.80
CA ILE A 221 0.30 2.26 15.78
C ILE A 221 0.15 3.03 17.07
N SER A 222 -0.05 4.35 16.97
CA SER A 222 -0.07 5.26 18.10
C SER A 222 -1.43 5.89 18.28
N ARG A 223 -1.88 5.96 19.51
CA ARG A 223 -3.13 6.64 19.89
C ARG A 223 -2.88 7.61 21.03
N GLN A 224 -3.46 8.79 20.94
CA GLN A 224 -3.44 9.74 22.04
C GLN A 224 -4.19 9.16 23.26
N LYS A 225 -3.58 9.24 24.44
CA LYS A 225 -4.19 8.81 25.68
C LYS A 225 -5.40 9.70 25.97
N ARG A 226 -6.55 9.11 26.22
CA ARG A 226 -7.72 9.85 26.66
C ARG A 226 -7.42 10.50 28.02
N SER A 227 -7.73 11.78 28.13
CA SER A 227 -7.60 12.50 29.40
C SER A 227 -8.51 11.86 30.45
N SER A 228 -7.97 11.61 31.65
CA SER A 228 -8.77 11.14 32.79
C SER A 228 -9.90 12.12 33.19
N LEU A 229 -9.77 13.39 32.81
CA LEU A 229 -10.82 14.38 33.02
C LEU A 229 -12.17 14.01 32.38
N VAL A 230 -12.17 13.33 31.25
CA VAL A 230 -13.41 12.86 30.59
C VAL A 230 -14.16 11.85 31.46
N TYR A 231 -13.44 11.00 32.17
CA TYR A 231 -14.06 10.05 33.12
C TYR A 231 -14.58 10.72 34.35
N PHE A 232 -13.86 11.72 34.87
CA PHE A 232 -14.32 12.48 36.04
C PHE A 232 -15.57 13.33 35.75
N THR A 233 -15.65 13.96 34.57
CA THR A 233 -16.87 14.70 34.18
C THR A 233 -18.07 13.77 34.04
N SER A 234 -17.91 12.62 33.36
CA SER A 234 -18.99 11.64 33.22
C SER A 234 -19.44 11.07 34.56
N PHE A 235 -18.51 10.80 35.47
CA PHE A 235 -18.82 10.36 36.83
C PHE A 235 -19.55 11.42 37.63
N SER A 236 -19.15 12.69 37.56
CA SER A 236 -19.83 13.83 38.23
C SER A 236 -21.26 13.98 37.75
N TYR A 237 -21.52 13.86 36.44
CA TYR A 237 -22.90 13.90 35.92
C TYR A 237 -23.74 12.72 36.41
N LEU A 238 -23.16 11.53 36.50
CA LEU A 238 -23.84 10.35 37.02
C LEU A 238 -24.21 10.51 38.52
N CYS A 239 -23.29 11.04 39.32
CA CYS A 239 -23.55 11.33 40.74
C CYS A 239 -24.63 12.41 40.93
N LEU A 240 -24.62 13.47 40.12
CA LEU A 240 -25.67 14.48 40.11
C LEU A 240 -27.04 13.89 39.76
N ALA A 241 -27.12 13.08 38.71
CA ALA A 241 -28.36 12.43 38.28
C ALA A 241 -28.91 11.51 39.39
N LEU A 242 -28.06 10.69 40.01
CA LEU A 242 -28.45 9.84 41.13
C LEU A 242 -28.93 10.65 42.35
N SER A 243 -28.29 11.78 42.65
CA SER A 243 -28.71 12.69 43.73
C SER A 243 -30.12 13.28 43.50
N PHE A 244 -30.48 13.55 42.25
CA PHE A 244 -31.82 14.04 41.88
C PHE A 244 -32.91 12.96 41.95
N ILE A 245 -32.55 11.69 41.78
CA ILE A 245 -33.50 10.57 41.80
C ILE A 245 -33.77 10.10 43.25
N LEU A 246 -32.80 10.28 44.15
CA LEU A 246 -32.86 9.81 45.52
C LEU A 246 -33.40 10.91 46.52
N ASN A 247 -33.67 12.11 46.03
CA ASN A 247 -34.24 13.21 46.81
C ASN A 247 -35.66 13.51 46.34
#